data_34442750319557d893b137da0ba397c2
#
_entry.id   34442750319557d893b137da0ba397c2
#
_cell.length_a   1.000
_cell.length_b   1.000
_cell.length_c   1.000
_cell.angle_alpha   90.00
_cell.angle_beta   90.00
_cell.angle_gamma   90.00
#
_symmetry.space_group_name_H-M   'P 1'
#
loop_
_entity.id
_entity.type
_entity.pdbx_description
1 polymer ?
#
loop_
_entity_poly.entity_id
_entity_poly.type
_entity_poly.pdbx_seq_one_letter_code
_entity_poly.pdbx_strand_id
1 'polypeptide(L)'
;MSKREYQVCSNCVMDTSDSKIVFDEKGMCDHCHNFYENIKPNWNPEGNPEELQKLIDKIKKDGQGKKYDCLIGLSGGVDSSYVAYCAVKKWGLRPLIFAVDTCWNLEVADKNIEKIIKKLGVDVHYEKINHDEMMDLQLAFFKSQVPYQDTPQDHNIFAALYNFAAKNGFKHILTGGNYSTECVREP
;
A
#
# COMPACT_ATOMS: atom_id res chain seq x y z
N MET A 1 28.16 -13.58 -21.00
CA MET A 1 26.69 -13.62 -21.14
C MET A 1 26.36 -13.13 -22.53
N SER A 2 25.70 -13.93 -23.40
CA SER A 2 25.25 -13.47 -24.71
C SER A 2 24.27 -12.34 -24.50
N LYS A 3 24.46 -11.21 -25.16
CA LYS A 3 23.50 -10.10 -25.16
C LYS A 3 22.21 -10.65 -25.73
N ARG A 4 21.15 -10.69 -24.90
CA ARG A 4 19.80 -10.97 -25.36
C ARG A 4 19.39 -9.90 -26.37
N GLU A 5 18.77 -10.30 -27.48
CA GLU A 5 18.26 -9.36 -28.47
C GLU A 5 17.19 -8.45 -27.84
N TYR A 6 17.25 -7.16 -28.16
CA TYR A 6 16.28 -6.20 -27.64
C TYR A 6 14.92 -6.45 -28.25
N GLN A 7 13.92 -6.62 -27.40
CA GLN A 7 12.54 -6.85 -27.79
C GLN A 7 11.61 -6.12 -26.82
N VAL A 8 10.58 -5.47 -27.38
CA VAL A 8 9.48 -4.85 -26.63
C VAL A 8 8.24 -5.72 -26.80
N CYS A 9 7.43 -5.83 -25.74
CA CYS A 9 6.18 -6.57 -25.79
C CYS A 9 5.23 -6.01 -26.85
N SER A 10 4.57 -6.89 -27.60
CA SER A 10 3.58 -6.51 -28.63
C SER A 10 2.29 -5.89 -28.06
N ASN A 11 2.06 -6.00 -26.73
CA ASN A 11 0.82 -5.56 -26.09
C ASN A 11 1.04 -4.45 -25.04
N CYS A 12 2.21 -4.40 -24.39
CA CYS A 12 2.51 -3.40 -23.35
C CYS A 12 3.91 -2.80 -23.56
N VAL A 13 4.38 -2.01 -22.60
CA VAL A 13 5.68 -1.31 -22.67
C VAL A 13 6.85 -2.08 -22.07
N MET A 14 6.62 -3.28 -21.53
CA MET A 14 7.69 -4.11 -20.97
C MET A 14 8.62 -4.63 -22.06
N ASP A 15 9.90 -4.70 -21.75
CA ASP A 15 10.94 -5.11 -22.70
C ASP A 15 12.00 -6.01 -22.06
N THR A 16 13.01 -6.37 -22.84
CA THR A 16 14.13 -7.22 -22.42
C THR A 16 15.07 -6.59 -21.39
N SER A 17 14.83 -5.38 -20.91
CA SER A 17 15.51 -4.82 -19.74
C SER A 17 15.11 -5.56 -18.44
N ASP A 18 13.90 -6.12 -18.37
CA ASP A 18 13.57 -7.13 -17.38
C ASP A 18 14.28 -8.44 -17.77
N SER A 19 15.30 -8.80 -17.00
CA SER A 19 16.11 -10.00 -17.26
C SER A 19 15.35 -11.32 -17.23
N LYS A 20 14.17 -11.34 -16.60
CA LYS A 20 13.32 -12.53 -16.41
C LYS A 20 12.12 -12.57 -17.36
N ILE A 21 11.90 -11.52 -18.18
CA ILE A 21 10.75 -11.45 -19.08
C ILE A 21 10.78 -12.57 -20.10
N VAL A 22 9.63 -13.17 -20.33
CA VAL A 22 9.42 -14.21 -21.36
C VAL A 22 8.37 -13.72 -22.35
N PHE A 23 8.63 -13.91 -23.64
CA PHE A 23 7.68 -13.59 -24.71
C PHE A 23 7.16 -14.88 -25.34
N ASP A 24 5.89 -14.88 -25.68
CA ASP A 24 5.28 -15.94 -26.50
C ASP A 24 5.65 -15.81 -28.00
N GLU A 25 5.12 -16.71 -28.81
CA GLU A 25 5.34 -16.73 -30.27
C GLU A 25 4.78 -15.47 -30.99
N LYS A 26 3.85 -14.74 -30.33
CA LYS A 26 3.26 -13.49 -30.85
C LYS A 26 3.97 -12.24 -30.30
N GLY A 27 5.00 -12.43 -29.49
CA GLY A 27 5.74 -11.35 -28.87
C GLY A 27 5.06 -10.72 -27.65
N MET A 28 3.99 -11.33 -27.11
CA MET A 28 3.34 -10.87 -25.88
C MET A 28 4.11 -11.39 -24.66
N CYS A 29 4.33 -10.54 -23.66
CA CYS A 29 5.12 -10.92 -22.49
C CYS A 29 4.29 -11.64 -21.42
N ASP A 30 4.99 -12.37 -20.55
CA ASP A 30 4.42 -13.09 -19.41
C ASP A 30 3.72 -12.17 -18.39
N HIS A 31 4.12 -10.89 -18.26
CA HIS A 31 3.38 -9.92 -17.46
C HIS A 31 1.97 -9.69 -18.03
N CYS A 32 1.83 -9.61 -19.35
CA CYS A 32 0.52 -9.48 -19.99
C CYS A 32 -0.32 -10.75 -19.80
N HIS A 33 0.27 -11.93 -19.93
CA HIS A 33 -0.41 -13.19 -19.66
C HIS A 33 -0.90 -13.23 -18.21
N ASN A 34 -0.04 -12.90 -17.25
CA ASN A 34 -0.43 -12.84 -15.84
C ASN A 34 -1.57 -11.83 -15.59
N PHE A 35 -1.51 -10.67 -16.25
CA PHE A 35 -2.58 -9.67 -16.13
C PHE A 35 -3.93 -10.22 -16.63
N TYR A 36 -3.96 -10.77 -17.83
CA TYR A 36 -5.22 -11.26 -18.42
C TYR A 36 -5.78 -12.52 -17.76
N GLU A 37 -4.91 -13.40 -17.28
CA GLU A 37 -5.29 -14.70 -16.71
C GLU A 37 -5.62 -14.58 -15.20
N ASN A 38 -4.88 -13.78 -14.45
CA ASN A 38 -4.96 -13.75 -12.99
C ASN A 38 -5.46 -12.42 -12.41
N ILE A 39 -5.09 -11.27 -13.00
CA ILE A 39 -5.44 -9.97 -12.42
C ILE A 39 -6.79 -9.50 -12.96
N LYS A 40 -6.93 -9.41 -14.28
CA LYS A 40 -8.14 -8.88 -14.93
C LYS A 40 -9.43 -9.59 -14.52
N PRO A 41 -9.48 -10.93 -14.39
CA PRO A 41 -10.71 -11.60 -13.95
C PRO A 41 -11.15 -11.26 -12.52
N ASN A 42 -10.19 -10.87 -11.67
CA ASN A 42 -10.42 -10.50 -10.28
C ASN A 42 -10.50 -8.97 -10.08
N TRP A 43 -10.27 -8.19 -11.13
CA TRP A 43 -10.32 -6.75 -11.08
C TRP A 43 -11.67 -6.23 -11.56
N ASN A 44 -12.44 -5.72 -10.63
CA ASN A 44 -13.72 -5.08 -10.88
C ASN A 44 -13.62 -3.57 -10.62
N PRO A 45 -13.32 -2.73 -11.63
CA PRO A 45 -13.18 -1.28 -11.45
C PRO A 45 -14.48 -0.60 -11.02
N GLU A 46 -15.64 -1.16 -11.36
CA GLU A 46 -16.95 -0.68 -10.90
C GLU A 46 -17.21 -1.04 -9.42
N GLY A 47 -16.41 -1.96 -8.89
CA GLY A 47 -16.56 -2.48 -7.54
C GLY A 47 -17.77 -3.38 -7.37
N ASN A 48 -17.96 -3.86 -6.15
CA ASN A 48 -19.19 -4.56 -5.74
C ASN A 48 -19.77 -3.82 -4.53
N PRO A 49 -20.74 -2.92 -4.74
CA PRO A 49 -21.33 -2.12 -3.65
C PRO A 49 -21.93 -2.96 -2.51
N GLU A 50 -22.48 -4.13 -2.82
CA GLU A 50 -23.07 -5.01 -1.80
C GLU A 50 -22.01 -5.67 -0.92
N GLU A 51 -20.92 -6.15 -1.52
CA GLU A 51 -19.80 -6.72 -0.78
C GLU A 51 -19.10 -5.67 0.08
N LEU A 52 -18.88 -4.49 -0.49
CA LEU A 52 -18.33 -3.36 0.25
C LEU A 52 -19.22 -3.02 1.46
N GLN A 53 -20.53 -2.95 1.26
CA GLN A 53 -21.47 -2.65 2.36
C GLN A 53 -21.42 -3.72 3.45
N LYS A 54 -21.39 -5.01 3.08
CA LYS A 54 -21.24 -6.11 4.06
C LYS A 54 -19.96 -5.99 4.87
N LEU A 55 -18.84 -5.60 4.21
CA LEU A 55 -17.56 -5.38 4.89
C LEU A 55 -17.64 -4.20 5.86
N ILE A 56 -18.23 -3.08 5.44
CA ILE A 56 -18.42 -1.90 6.28
C ILE A 56 -19.27 -2.25 7.51
N ASP A 57 -20.37 -2.98 7.32
CA ASP A 57 -21.26 -3.39 8.41
C ASP A 57 -20.54 -4.31 9.39
N LYS A 58 -19.69 -5.22 8.89
CA LYS A 58 -18.83 -6.06 9.73
C LYS A 58 -17.85 -5.24 10.56
N ILE A 59 -17.18 -4.26 9.94
CA ILE A 59 -16.24 -3.37 10.64
C ILE A 59 -16.96 -2.60 11.75
N LYS A 60 -18.13 -2.03 11.47
CA LYS A 60 -18.96 -1.33 12.46
C LYS A 60 -19.40 -2.23 13.60
N LYS A 61 -19.82 -3.46 13.28
CA LYS A 61 -20.23 -4.46 14.29
C LYS A 61 -19.08 -4.83 15.21
N ASP A 62 -17.89 -5.07 14.67
CA ASP A 62 -16.70 -5.42 15.44
C ASP A 62 -16.17 -4.24 16.27
N GLY A 63 -16.48 -3.01 15.88
CA GLY A 63 -16.17 -1.78 16.60
C GLY A 63 -17.21 -1.34 17.63
N GLN A 64 -18.32 -2.07 17.77
CA GLN A 64 -19.36 -1.72 18.76
C GLN A 64 -18.80 -1.68 20.20
N GLY A 65 -19.11 -0.60 20.93
CA GLY A 65 -18.61 -0.38 22.28
C GLY A 65 -17.14 0.09 22.37
N LYS A 66 -16.44 0.19 21.25
CA LYS A 66 -15.07 0.70 21.17
C LYS A 66 -15.04 2.17 20.72
N LYS A 67 -13.95 2.87 21.03
CA LYS A 67 -13.73 4.24 20.56
C LYS A 67 -13.57 4.29 19.03
N TYR A 68 -12.91 3.29 18.44
CA TYR A 68 -12.60 3.20 17.02
C TYR A 68 -13.11 1.89 16.42
N ASP A 69 -13.51 1.93 15.14
CA ASP A 69 -13.95 0.77 14.38
C ASP A 69 -12.79 0.06 13.67
N CYS A 70 -11.81 0.83 13.23
CA CYS A 70 -10.66 0.35 12.45
C CYS A 70 -9.43 1.25 12.61
N LEU A 71 -8.32 0.76 12.09
CA LEU A 71 -7.05 1.49 11.99
C LEU A 71 -6.81 1.81 10.52
N ILE A 72 -6.32 3.02 10.21
CA ILE A 72 -5.97 3.44 8.85
C ILE A 72 -4.53 3.96 8.83
N GLY A 73 -3.66 3.31 8.02
CA GLY A 73 -2.34 3.85 7.72
C GLY A 73 -2.45 5.08 6.80
N LEU A 74 -1.90 6.21 7.20
CA LEU A 74 -1.93 7.46 6.45
C LEU A 74 -0.52 7.96 6.15
N SER A 75 -0.14 7.97 4.87
CA SER A 75 1.17 8.45 4.40
C SER A 75 1.17 9.89 3.90
N GLY A 76 0.00 10.55 3.85
CA GLY A 76 -0.14 11.88 3.23
C GLY A 76 -0.20 11.85 1.70
N GLY A 77 -0.10 10.68 1.08
CA GLY A 77 -0.34 10.44 -0.35
C GLY A 77 -1.84 10.38 -0.68
N VAL A 78 -2.17 10.41 -1.97
CA VAL A 78 -3.57 10.50 -2.45
C VAL A 78 -4.40 9.28 -2.06
N ASP A 79 -3.85 8.07 -2.19
CA ASP A 79 -4.60 6.82 -2.00
C ASP A 79 -5.00 6.62 -0.54
N SER A 80 -4.05 6.70 0.39
CA SER A 80 -4.33 6.60 1.82
C SER A 80 -5.25 7.73 2.33
N SER A 81 -5.11 8.93 1.77
CA SER A 81 -5.97 10.08 2.06
C SER A 81 -7.40 9.85 1.59
N TYR A 82 -7.56 9.27 0.40
CA TYR A 82 -8.88 8.97 -0.14
C TYR A 82 -9.58 7.86 0.64
N VAL A 83 -8.85 6.82 1.06
CA VAL A 83 -9.40 5.78 1.96
C VAL A 83 -9.87 6.39 3.27
N ALA A 84 -9.08 7.26 3.91
CA ALA A 84 -9.47 7.95 5.13
C ALA A 84 -10.74 8.80 4.92
N TYR A 85 -10.82 9.55 3.81
CA TYR A 85 -12.01 10.30 3.44
C TYR A 85 -13.24 9.39 3.27
N CYS A 86 -13.11 8.30 2.53
CA CYS A 86 -14.21 7.34 2.33
C CYS A 86 -14.66 6.73 3.65
N ALA A 87 -13.72 6.29 4.48
CA ALA A 87 -14.02 5.70 5.79
C ALA A 87 -14.90 6.63 6.64
N VAL A 88 -14.54 7.90 6.74
CA VAL A 88 -15.25 8.85 7.59
C VAL A 88 -16.51 9.38 6.90
N LYS A 89 -16.40 9.89 5.66
CA LYS A 89 -17.48 10.66 5.02
C LYS A 89 -18.48 9.82 4.25
N LYS A 90 -18.03 8.70 3.64
CA LYS A 90 -18.92 7.85 2.85
C LYS A 90 -19.46 6.67 3.67
N TRP A 91 -18.58 6.04 4.48
CA TRP A 91 -18.95 4.80 5.19
C TRP A 91 -19.32 5.03 6.64
N GLY A 92 -19.06 6.21 7.19
CA GLY A 92 -19.40 6.57 8.57
C GLY A 92 -18.68 5.71 9.60
N LEU A 93 -17.43 5.32 9.31
CA LEU A 93 -16.54 4.63 10.23
C LEU A 93 -15.85 5.64 11.16
N ARG A 94 -15.43 5.16 12.31
CA ARG A 94 -14.63 5.89 13.31
C ARG A 94 -13.21 5.35 13.31
N PRO A 95 -12.35 5.75 12.36
CA PRO A 95 -10.99 5.26 12.31
C PRO A 95 -10.11 5.95 13.35
N LEU A 96 -9.09 5.21 13.86
CA LEU A 96 -7.87 5.80 14.34
C LEU A 96 -6.89 5.90 13.18
N ILE A 97 -6.33 7.07 12.94
CA ILE A 97 -5.26 7.24 11.96
C ILE A 97 -3.95 6.81 12.58
N PHE A 98 -3.15 6.07 11.80
CA PHE A 98 -1.81 5.65 12.16
C PHE A 98 -0.82 6.25 11.17
N ALA A 99 0.02 7.15 11.62
CA ALA A 99 1.06 7.79 10.83
C ALA A 99 2.42 7.37 11.36
N VAL A 100 3.33 6.98 10.46
CA VAL A 100 4.68 6.55 10.82
C VAL A 100 5.69 7.59 10.35
N ASP A 101 6.51 8.05 11.27
CA ASP A 101 7.71 8.82 10.94
C ASP A 101 8.85 7.83 10.65
N THR A 102 9.13 7.66 9.36
CA THR A 102 10.20 6.78 8.85
C THR A 102 11.54 7.49 8.71
N CYS A 103 11.67 8.71 9.18
CA CYS A 103 12.83 9.60 9.02
C CYS A 103 13.07 10.11 7.58
N TRP A 104 12.24 9.70 6.62
CA TRP A 104 12.33 10.07 5.21
C TRP A 104 11.12 10.85 4.70
N ASN A 105 10.22 11.23 5.61
CA ASN A 105 9.00 11.93 5.22
C ASN A 105 9.31 13.27 4.57
N LEU A 106 8.62 13.55 3.47
CA LEU A 106 8.65 14.87 2.89
C LEU A 106 7.75 15.81 3.70
N GLU A 107 8.19 17.04 3.92
CA GLU A 107 7.41 18.06 4.64
C GLU A 107 6.00 18.25 4.07
N VAL A 108 5.82 18.09 2.75
CA VAL A 108 4.52 18.16 2.10
C VAL A 108 3.60 17.01 2.53
N ALA A 109 4.13 15.82 2.75
CA ALA A 109 3.37 14.66 3.21
C ALA A 109 2.87 14.88 4.64
N ASP A 110 3.74 15.34 5.54
CA ASP A 110 3.39 15.65 6.93
C ASP A 110 2.31 16.73 7.01
N LYS A 111 2.46 17.82 6.24
CA LYS A 111 1.45 18.88 6.13
C LYS A 111 0.11 18.35 5.58
N ASN A 112 0.14 17.39 4.68
CA ASN A 112 -1.07 16.77 4.17
C ASN A 112 -1.75 15.93 5.24
N ILE A 113 -1.00 15.12 6.00
CA ILE A 113 -1.52 14.35 7.13
C ILE A 113 -2.24 15.26 8.12
N GLU A 114 -1.60 16.34 8.57
CA GLU A 114 -2.20 17.30 9.50
C GLU A 114 -3.51 17.92 8.97
N LYS A 115 -3.51 18.34 7.69
CA LYS A 115 -4.71 18.92 7.05
C LYS A 115 -5.85 17.91 6.97
N ILE A 116 -5.56 16.66 6.65
CA ILE A 116 -6.55 15.58 6.53
C ILE A 116 -7.16 15.30 7.90
N ILE A 117 -6.34 15.07 8.92
CA ILE A 117 -6.77 14.84 10.30
C ILE A 117 -7.70 15.95 10.76
N LYS A 118 -7.27 17.21 10.59
CA LYS A 118 -8.07 18.38 10.97
C LYS A 118 -9.40 18.48 10.22
N LYS A 119 -9.39 18.21 8.89
CA LYS A 119 -10.62 18.27 8.08
C LYS A 119 -11.60 17.13 8.34
N LEU A 120 -11.09 15.96 8.67
CA LEU A 120 -11.92 14.79 8.95
C LEU A 120 -12.37 14.75 10.41
N GLY A 121 -11.68 15.44 11.32
CA GLY A 121 -11.96 15.44 12.76
C GLY A 121 -11.68 14.07 13.40
N VAL A 122 -10.58 13.42 12.99
CA VAL A 122 -10.20 12.09 13.46
C VAL A 122 -8.98 12.16 14.38
N ASP A 123 -8.87 11.17 15.27
CA ASP A 123 -7.68 11.02 16.11
C ASP A 123 -6.53 10.37 15.32
N VAL A 124 -5.30 10.67 15.74
CA VAL A 124 -4.08 10.14 15.15
C VAL A 124 -3.15 9.59 16.21
N HIS A 125 -2.51 8.48 15.89
CA HIS A 125 -1.33 7.97 16.58
C HIS A 125 -0.13 8.16 15.67
N TYR A 126 0.88 8.86 16.17
CA TYR A 126 2.17 8.99 15.49
C TYR A 126 3.15 7.96 16.07
N GLU A 127 3.62 7.06 15.22
CA GLU A 127 4.67 6.11 15.56
C GLU A 127 6.00 6.63 15.03
N LYS A 128 7.02 6.60 15.87
CA LYS A 128 8.37 7.02 15.48
C LYS A 128 9.30 5.84 15.45
N ILE A 129 9.90 5.59 14.30
CA ILE A 129 10.92 4.56 14.13
C ILE A 129 12.25 5.06 14.71
N ASN A 130 13.06 4.14 15.25
CA ASN A 130 14.40 4.47 15.69
C ASN A 130 15.24 4.91 14.49
N HIS A 131 15.65 6.17 14.50
CA HIS A 131 16.39 6.79 13.38
C HIS A 131 17.72 6.10 13.11
N ASP A 132 18.49 5.78 14.14
CA ASP A 132 19.84 5.23 13.96
C ASP A 132 19.77 3.80 13.41
N GLU A 133 18.84 2.98 13.90
CA GLU A 133 18.60 1.63 13.39
C GLU A 133 18.10 1.67 11.94
N MET A 134 17.20 2.60 11.62
CA MET A 134 16.67 2.74 10.27
C MET A 134 17.75 3.18 9.29
N MET A 135 18.61 4.12 9.68
CA MET A 135 19.72 4.60 8.86
C MET A 135 20.76 3.50 8.60
N ASP A 136 21.10 2.70 9.64
CA ASP A 136 22.04 1.59 9.49
C ASP A 136 21.48 0.50 8.58
N LEU A 137 20.22 0.14 8.75
CA LEU A 137 19.53 -0.84 7.90
C LEU A 137 19.45 -0.36 6.44
N GLN A 138 19.10 0.90 6.21
CA GLN A 138 19.05 1.49 4.87
C GLN A 138 20.43 1.50 4.21
N LEU A 139 21.47 1.83 4.97
CA LEU A 139 22.85 1.79 4.48
C LEU A 139 23.29 0.37 4.10
N ALA A 140 22.86 -0.64 4.86
CA ALA A 140 23.12 -2.04 4.54
C ALA A 140 22.48 -2.45 3.21
N PHE A 141 21.25 -1.99 2.94
CA PHE A 141 20.56 -2.23 1.66
C PHE A 141 21.28 -1.55 0.50
N PHE A 142 21.72 -0.29 0.65
CA PHE A 142 22.53 0.39 -0.38
C PHE A 142 23.84 -0.35 -0.67
N LYS A 143 24.54 -0.81 0.37
CA LYS A 143 25.79 -1.57 0.21
C LYS A 143 25.58 -2.93 -0.45
N SER A 144 24.46 -3.58 -0.21
CA SER A 144 24.12 -4.89 -0.81
C SER A 144 23.68 -4.80 -2.28
N GLN A 145 23.46 -3.59 -2.79
CA GLN A 145 23.05 -3.36 -4.18
C GLN A 145 21.81 -4.14 -4.61
N VAL A 146 20.91 -4.40 -3.67
CA VAL A 146 19.59 -5.00 -3.98
C VAL A 146 18.72 -3.99 -4.72
N PRO A 147 17.86 -4.42 -5.65
CA PRO A 147 17.07 -3.49 -6.47
C PRO A 147 16.02 -2.72 -5.67
N TYR A 148 15.50 -3.30 -4.58
CA TYR A 148 14.43 -2.69 -3.76
C TYR A 148 15.00 -1.94 -2.57
N GLN A 149 15.25 -0.65 -2.76
CA GLN A 149 15.82 0.20 -1.73
C GLN A 149 14.82 0.59 -0.64
N ASP A 150 13.51 0.54 -0.94
CA ASP A 150 12.44 0.93 -0.02
C ASP A 150 12.01 -0.19 0.94
N THR A 151 12.48 -1.43 0.72
CA THR A 151 12.14 -2.58 1.56
C THR A 151 12.30 -2.33 3.06
N PRO A 152 13.38 -1.72 3.57
CA PRO A 152 13.51 -1.46 5.00
C PRO A 152 12.42 -0.57 5.55
N GLN A 153 12.06 0.47 4.79
CA GLN A 153 11.01 1.42 5.17
C GLN A 153 9.65 0.75 5.18
N ASP A 154 9.29 0.03 4.12
CA ASP A 154 8.01 -0.64 4.00
C ASP A 154 7.81 -1.70 5.10
N HIS A 155 8.83 -2.51 5.36
CA HIS A 155 8.77 -3.50 6.43
C HIS A 155 8.58 -2.87 7.81
N ASN A 156 9.27 -1.77 8.09
CA ASN A 156 9.11 -1.05 9.36
C ASN A 156 7.71 -0.46 9.51
N ILE A 157 7.16 0.15 8.45
CA ILE A 157 5.80 0.70 8.46
C ILE A 157 4.77 -0.40 8.77
N PHE A 158 4.83 -1.51 8.03
CA PHE A 158 3.90 -2.61 8.25
C PHE A 158 4.08 -3.28 9.59
N ALA A 159 5.32 -3.51 10.03
CA ALA A 159 5.60 -4.08 11.35
C ALA A 159 5.03 -3.20 12.47
N ALA A 160 5.27 -1.90 12.42
CA ALA A 160 4.73 -0.95 13.39
C ALA A 160 3.20 -0.95 13.39
N LEU A 161 2.58 -0.87 12.22
CA LEU A 161 1.12 -0.85 12.04
C LEU A 161 0.46 -2.13 12.59
N TYR A 162 0.97 -3.30 12.21
CA TYR A 162 0.40 -4.58 12.66
C TYR A 162 0.64 -4.85 14.14
N ASN A 163 1.82 -4.53 14.66
CA ASN A 163 2.12 -4.64 16.09
C ASN A 163 1.21 -3.73 16.93
N PHE A 164 1.02 -2.48 16.48
CA PHE A 164 0.10 -1.56 17.13
C PHE A 164 -1.33 -2.08 17.11
N ALA A 165 -1.80 -2.55 15.96
CA ALA A 165 -3.13 -3.11 15.79
C ALA A 165 -3.36 -4.30 16.71
N ALA A 166 -2.44 -5.26 16.73
CA ALA A 166 -2.52 -6.44 17.59
C ALA A 166 -2.52 -6.08 19.09
N LYS A 167 -1.62 -5.20 19.52
CA LYS A 167 -1.49 -4.75 20.91
C LYS A 167 -2.74 -4.01 21.42
N ASN A 168 -3.42 -3.27 20.53
CA ASN A 168 -4.60 -2.48 20.88
C ASN A 168 -5.93 -3.16 20.49
N GLY A 169 -5.90 -4.41 20.04
CA GLY A 169 -7.10 -5.20 19.74
C GLY A 169 -7.90 -4.71 18.54
N PHE A 170 -7.24 -4.07 17.56
CA PHE A 170 -7.86 -3.76 16.27
C PHE A 170 -8.00 -5.03 15.45
N LYS A 171 -9.18 -5.23 14.88
CA LYS A 171 -9.47 -6.37 13.99
C LYS A 171 -9.38 -6.00 12.51
N HIS A 172 -9.48 -4.72 12.21
CA HIS A 172 -9.54 -4.20 10.85
C HIS A 172 -8.51 -3.10 10.64
N ILE A 173 -7.70 -3.28 9.61
CA ILE A 173 -6.75 -2.28 9.11
C ILE A 173 -7.18 -1.97 7.68
N LEU A 174 -7.34 -0.70 7.35
CA LEU A 174 -7.60 -0.24 5.99
C LEU A 174 -6.34 0.42 5.44
N THR A 175 -5.95 0.02 4.26
CA THR A 175 -4.79 0.55 3.55
C THR A 175 -5.20 1.16 2.21
N GLY A 176 -4.36 2.03 1.66
CA GLY A 176 -4.55 2.62 0.34
C GLY A 176 -4.03 1.75 -0.82
N GLY A 177 -3.65 0.50 -0.56
CA GLY A 177 -3.12 -0.41 -1.58
C GLY A 177 -4.07 -0.56 -2.78
N ASN A 178 -3.52 -0.55 -3.99
CA ASN A 178 -4.26 -0.55 -5.24
C ASN A 178 -3.97 -1.82 -6.03
N TYR A 179 -4.96 -2.70 -6.14
CA TYR A 179 -4.81 -3.97 -6.83
C TYR A 179 -4.39 -3.83 -8.30
N SER A 180 -4.84 -2.79 -9.00
CA SER A 180 -4.56 -2.61 -10.43
C SER A 180 -3.16 -2.08 -10.73
N THR A 181 -2.54 -1.36 -9.79
CA THR A 181 -1.23 -0.72 -10.01
C THR A 181 -0.10 -1.34 -9.20
N GLU A 182 -0.42 -2.08 -8.15
CA GLU A 182 0.57 -2.64 -7.21
C GLU A 182 0.70 -4.16 -7.29
N CYS A 183 -0.10 -4.84 -8.13
CA CYS A 183 -0.05 -6.28 -8.34
C CYS A 183 0.85 -6.64 -9.53
N VAL A 184 2.07 -6.15 -9.56
CA VAL A 184 3.06 -6.45 -10.58
C VAL A 184 4.13 -7.39 -10.04
N ARG A 185 4.74 -8.17 -10.95
CA ARG A 185 5.88 -9.01 -10.58
C ARG A 185 7.09 -8.11 -10.31
N GLU A 186 7.73 -8.37 -9.21
CA GLU A 186 9.02 -7.77 -8.91
C GLU A 186 10.14 -8.39 -9.77
N PRO A 187 11.05 -7.59 -10.31
CA PRO A 187 12.13 -8.07 -11.18
C PRO A 187 13.14 -8.97 -10.50
#